data_fbdb460b4e1635b3ac41c56d8c18d68e
#
_entry.id   fbdb460b4e1635b3ac41c56d8c18d68e
#
_cell.length_a   1.000
_cell.length_b   1.000
_cell.length_c   1.000
_cell.angle_alpha   90.00
_cell.angle_beta   90.00
_cell.angle_gamma   90.00
#
_symmetry.space_group_name_H-M   'P 1'
#
loop_
_entity.id
_entity.type
_entity.pdbx_description
1 polymer ?
#
loop_
_entity_poly.entity_id
_entity_poly.type
_entity_poly.pdbx_seq_one_letter_code
_entity_poly.pdbx_strand_id
1 'polypeptide(L)'
;MRIVIDTAIVVCPQPDLPEARLLGVRVAGVPLLTRALLTAQLAGIERFSVVASAPQQAALRGQLDGEARLRGRVRWLEPTEDPGAQSAYSLVLPVSVVLEAGALRGWLRRVVDSGSVTVPDAAGTAPLAVPAGLLSQCIQAALGGQSGLTRFLEKLQGDRRLVTVPWEGIRQQPVRSAAEVPAVERAMLQALRSPEDGPIVDRFVNRALSAFITRGLIRSRVTPNQVTAASLVTGLLGAWLLGIEGAVPSLLGLALFQLSVILDHVDGEVARLKFLFSPLGKWLDNVSDHVVDLAVIALLTWRVAGERTAGYFAVLGLAAAIGVTGAFAVVFWWSVSEQPRAARTTAPAQLLAPVLAFLANRDGFSLALWATVPLGRPTWFLWALALGANAYWVAWLLIYGLPTRDPLAVERPAR
;
A
#
# COMPACT_ATOMS: atom_id res chain seq x y z
N MET A 1 -12.21 -28.58 -5.92
CA MET A 1 -11.45 -28.45 -4.67
C MET A 1 -10.61 -27.18 -4.76
N ARG A 2 -10.53 -26.32 -3.73
CA ARG A 2 -9.63 -25.14 -3.75
C ARG A 2 -8.20 -25.63 -3.65
N ILE A 3 -7.31 -25.06 -4.48
CA ILE A 3 -5.90 -25.40 -4.48
C ILE A 3 -5.16 -24.38 -3.61
N VAL A 4 -4.18 -24.87 -2.86
CA VAL A 4 -3.19 -24.00 -2.19
C VAL A 4 -1.96 -23.96 -3.10
N ILE A 5 -1.65 -22.79 -3.63
CA ILE A 5 -0.43 -22.55 -4.40
C ILE A 5 0.54 -21.83 -3.48
N ASP A 6 1.56 -22.54 -3.03
CA ASP A 6 2.57 -22.06 -2.08
C ASP A 6 3.96 -21.87 -2.71
N THR A 7 4.12 -22.23 -3.98
CA THR A 7 5.37 -22.15 -4.71
C THR A 7 5.24 -21.25 -5.93
N ALA A 8 6.16 -20.29 -6.07
CA ALA A 8 6.32 -19.48 -7.26
C ALA A 8 7.65 -19.77 -7.95
N ILE A 9 7.60 -19.85 -9.28
CA ILE A 9 8.75 -20.06 -10.13
C ILE A 9 8.88 -18.88 -11.08
N VAL A 10 10.00 -18.18 -11.02
CA VAL A 10 10.35 -17.12 -11.97
C VAL A 10 11.32 -17.69 -12.97
N VAL A 11 10.96 -17.65 -14.24
CA VAL A 11 11.80 -18.15 -15.32
C VAL A 11 12.50 -16.97 -16.01
N CYS A 12 13.81 -16.96 -15.99
CA CYS A 12 14.61 -15.98 -16.72
C CYS A 12 14.74 -16.44 -18.19
N PRO A 13 14.38 -15.59 -19.16
CA PRO A 13 14.55 -15.90 -20.58
C PRO A 13 16.01 -16.20 -20.93
N GLN A 14 16.24 -16.96 -21.99
CA GLN A 14 17.58 -17.23 -22.50
C GLN A 14 18.36 -15.94 -22.77
N PRO A 15 19.69 -15.90 -22.53
CA PRO A 15 20.48 -14.66 -22.56
C PRO A 15 20.49 -13.91 -23.91
N ASP A 16 20.30 -14.64 -24.99
CA ASP A 16 20.24 -14.14 -26.36
C ASP A 16 18.91 -13.45 -26.73
N LEU A 17 17.88 -13.65 -25.91
CA LEU A 17 16.57 -13.04 -26.14
C LEU A 17 16.53 -11.59 -25.67
N PRO A 18 15.75 -10.71 -26.37
CA PRO A 18 15.59 -9.32 -25.97
C PRO A 18 15.05 -9.14 -24.55
N GLU A 19 14.19 -10.05 -24.11
CA GLU A 19 13.58 -10.07 -22.79
C GLU A 19 14.60 -10.29 -21.66
N ALA A 20 15.74 -10.94 -21.93
CA ALA A 20 16.80 -11.12 -20.95
C ALA A 20 17.40 -9.79 -20.47
N ARG A 21 17.36 -8.74 -21.31
CA ARG A 21 17.78 -7.38 -20.93
C ARG A 21 16.90 -6.76 -19.85
N LEU A 22 15.67 -7.23 -19.70
CA LEU A 22 14.74 -6.76 -18.67
C LEU A 22 15.16 -7.18 -17.25
N LEU A 23 15.97 -8.20 -17.09
CA LEU A 23 16.46 -8.67 -15.78
C LEU A 23 17.25 -7.59 -15.02
N GLY A 24 17.91 -6.67 -15.74
CA GLY A 24 18.61 -5.51 -15.17
C GLY A 24 17.73 -4.28 -14.96
N VAL A 25 16.51 -4.28 -15.47
CA VAL A 25 15.62 -3.11 -15.43
C VAL A 25 15.03 -2.95 -14.02
N ARG A 26 15.01 -1.70 -13.56
CA ARG A 26 14.39 -1.32 -12.29
C ARG A 26 13.11 -0.52 -12.55
N VAL A 27 12.06 -0.88 -11.85
CA VAL A 27 10.80 -0.14 -11.82
C VAL A 27 10.59 0.36 -10.41
N ALA A 28 10.38 1.65 -10.24
CA ALA A 28 10.33 2.30 -8.93
C ALA A 28 11.56 1.99 -8.04
N GLY A 29 12.75 1.96 -8.65
CA GLY A 29 14.00 1.65 -7.95
C GLY A 29 14.21 0.17 -7.60
N VAL A 30 13.23 -0.72 -7.80
CA VAL A 30 13.27 -2.15 -7.49
C VAL A 30 13.50 -2.97 -8.77
N PRO A 31 14.48 -3.89 -8.83
CA PRO A 31 14.68 -4.79 -9.96
C PRO A 31 13.42 -5.59 -10.26
N LEU A 32 13.11 -5.83 -11.54
CA LEU A 32 11.88 -6.56 -11.95
C LEU A 32 11.81 -7.96 -11.34
N LEU A 33 12.91 -8.70 -11.30
CA LEU A 33 12.96 -10.01 -10.66
C LEU A 33 12.61 -9.94 -9.18
N THR A 34 13.25 -9.03 -8.44
CA THR A 34 12.97 -8.81 -7.01
C THR A 34 11.50 -8.40 -6.80
N ARG A 35 10.97 -7.54 -7.67
CA ARG A 35 9.58 -7.10 -7.63
C ARG A 35 8.61 -8.26 -7.82
N ALA A 36 8.84 -9.14 -8.80
CA ALA A 36 8.00 -10.32 -9.05
C ALA A 36 7.94 -11.23 -7.82
N LEU A 37 9.10 -11.52 -7.21
CA LEU A 37 9.18 -12.36 -6.01
C LEU A 37 8.52 -11.72 -4.79
N LEU A 38 8.75 -10.42 -4.54
CA LEU A 38 8.10 -9.69 -3.44
C LEU A 38 6.59 -9.60 -3.62
N THR A 39 6.11 -9.41 -4.85
CA THR A 39 4.67 -9.42 -5.16
C THR A 39 4.06 -10.78 -4.85
N ALA A 40 4.73 -11.87 -5.25
CA ALA A 40 4.28 -13.22 -4.94
C ALA A 40 4.28 -13.50 -3.42
N GLN A 41 5.32 -13.06 -2.70
CA GLN A 41 5.38 -13.17 -1.24
C GLN A 41 4.21 -12.47 -0.57
N LEU A 42 3.90 -11.25 -1.00
CA LEU A 42 2.75 -10.50 -0.49
C LEU A 42 1.42 -11.13 -0.88
N ALA A 43 1.36 -11.88 -1.98
CA ALA A 43 0.17 -12.64 -2.35
C ALA A 43 -0.03 -13.92 -1.51
N GLY A 44 0.95 -14.28 -0.67
CA GLY A 44 0.88 -15.43 0.23
C GLY A 44 1.70 -16.64 -0.21
N ILE A 45 2.58 -16.48 -1.20
CA ILE A 45 3.52 -17.53 -1.61
C ILE A 45 4.70 -17.60 -0.64
N GLU A 46 5.11 -18.79 -0.27
CA GLU A 46 6.16 -19.02 0.74
C GLU A 46 7.46 -19.53 0.14
N ARG A 47 7.40 -20.27 -0.96
CA ARG A 47 8.55 -20.93 -1.61
C ARG A 47 8.81 -20.31 -2.97
N PHE A 48 10.06 -20.02 -3.27
CA PHE A 48 10.47 -19.34 -4.50
C PHE A 48 11.57 -20.13 -5.20
N SER A 49 11.43 -20.30 -6.52
CA SER A 49 12.47 -20.83 -7.37
C SER A 49 12.73 -19.86 -8.52
N VAL A 50 14.01 -19.69 -8.86
CA VAL A 50 14.42 -18.89 -10.02
C VAL A 50 15.16 -19.80 -10.97
N VAL A 51 14.62 -19.98 -12.17
CA VAL A 51 15.25 -20.75 -13.23
C VAL A 51 16.07 -19.79 -14.10
N ALA A 52 17.38 -19.97 -14.10
CA ALA A 52 18.31 -19.11 -14.83
C ALA A 52 19.61 -19.88 -15.16
N SER A 53 20.28 -19.53 -16.26
CA SER A 53 21.61 -20.08 -16.59
C SER A 53 22.65 -19.67 -15.54
N ALA A 54 23.72 -20.43 -15.39
CA ALA A 54 24.78 -20.15 -14.40
C ALA A 54 25.34 -18.71 -14.48
N PRO A 55 25.59 -18.10 -15.66
CA PRO A 55 26.01 -16.70 -15.76
C PRO A 55 24.94 -15.73 -15.28
N GLN A 56 23.64 -15.98 -15.58
CA GLN A 56 22.55 -15.16 -15.10
C GLN A 56 22.38 -15.26 -13.59
N GLN A 57 22.51 -16.46 -13.01
CA GLN A 57 22.46 -16.66 -11.56
C GLN A 57 23.56 -15.85 -10.86
N ALA A 58 24.81 -15.88 -11.35
CA ALA A 58 25.91 -15.10 -10.79
C ALA A 58 25.62 -13.58 -10.80
N ALA A 59 25.03 -13.07 -11.88
CA ALA A 59 24.67 -11.67 -12.01
C ALA A 59 23.47 -11.25 -11.13
N LEU A 60 22.50 -12.14 -10.92
CA LEU A 60 21.23 -11.83 -10.26
C LEU A 60 21.25 -12.11 -8.74
N ARG A 61 22.12 -13.02 -8.25
CA ARG A 61 22.23 -13.35 -6.82
C ARG A 61 22.43 -12.11 -5.97
N GLY A 62 23.37 -11.23 -6.34
CA GLY A 62 23.64 -10.01 -5.59
C GLY A 62 22.45 -9.05 -5.47
N GLN A 63 21.50 -9.11 -6.42
CA GLN A 63 20.27 -8.32 -6.35
C GLN A 63 19.29 -8.87 -5.29
N LEU A 64 19.23 -10.20 -5.14
CA LEU A 64 18.32 -10.87 -4.20
C LEU A 64 18.92 -10.99 -2.79
N ASP A 65 20.23 -11.19 -2.67
CA ASP A 65 20.92 -11.29 -1.38
C ASP A 65 20.81 -9.98 -0.56
N GLY A 66 20.70 -8.86 -1.24
CA GLY A 66 20.43 -7.55 -0.63
C GLY A 66 19.00 -7.41 -0.03
N GLU A 67 18.06 -8.28 -0.42
CA GLU A 67 16.68 -8.23 0.06
C GLU A 67 16.47 -9.22 1.21
N ALA A 68 16.44 -8.70 2.44
CA ALA A 68 16.37 -9.51 3.65
C ALA A 68 15.17 -10.49 3.69
N ARG A 69 14.03 -10.12 3.06
CA ARG A 69 12.82 -10.94 3.01
C ARG A 69 12.92 -12.16 2.10
N LEU A 70 13.81 -12.13 1.12
CA LEU A 70 14.03 -13.21 0.14
C LEU A 70 15.30 -14.02 0.45
N ARG A 71 16.16 -13.52 1.34
CA ARG A 71 17.43 -14.16 1.68
C ARG A 71 17.20 -15.58 2.20
N GLY A 72 17.85 -16.56 1.56
CA GLY A 72 17.74 -17.97 1.92
C GLY A 72 16.41 -18.64 1.57
N ARG A 73 15.46 -17.92 0.96
CA ARG A 73 14.15 -18.47 0.55
C ARG A 73 14.07 -18.78 -0.95
N VAL A 74 15.06 -18.35 -1.73
CA VAL A 74 15.06 -18.52 -3.19
C VAL A 74 15.96 -19.68 -3.55
N ARG A 75 15.38 -20.71 -4.16
CA ARG A 75 16.11 -21.84 -4.76
C ARG A 75 16.47 -21.45 -6.19
N TRP A 76 17.74 -21.57 -6.52
CA TRP A 76 18.23 -21.37 -7.88
C TRP A 76 18.26 -22.71 -8.61
N LEU A 77 17.73 -22.73 -9.83
CA LEU A 77 17.63 -23.90 -10.69
C LEU A 77 18.29 -23.60 -12.04
N GLU A 78 18.96 -24.56 -12.59
CA GLU A 78 19.42 -24.49 -13.98
C GLU A 78 18.26 -24.81 -14.96
N PRO A 79 18.32 -24.34 -16.22
CA PRO A 79 17.25 -24.57 -17.21
C PRO A 79 16.93 -26.05 -17.49
N THR A 80 17.89 -26.96 -17.23
CA THR A 80 17.74 -28.40 -17.40
C THR A 80 17.30 -29.13 -16.14
N GLU A 81 17.27 -28.44 -15.00
CA GLU A 81 16.96 -29.01 -13.70
C GLU A 81 15.45 -29.10 -13.51
N ASP A 82 14.95 -30.24 -13.05
CA ASP A 82 13.55 -30.39 -12.71
C ASP A 82 13.28 -29.66 -11.39
N PRO A 83 12.34 -28.70 -11.34
CA PRO A 83 12.00 -28.01 -10.10
C PRO A 83 11.46 -28.93 -9.01
N GLY A 84 11.04 -30.14 -9.36
CA GLY A 84 10.36 -31.07 -8.49
C GLY A 84 8.97 -30.57 -8.12
N ALA A 85 7.95 -31.37 -8.32
CA ALA A 85 6.59 -31.02 -7.95
C ALA A 85 6.43 -31.08 -6.42
N GLN A 86 6.62 -29.95 -5.74
CA GLN A 86 6.41 -29.83 -4.28
C GLN A 86 4.94 -29.55 -3.92
N SER A 87 4.11 -29.18 -4.89
CA SER A 87 2.69 -28.90 -4.75
C SER A 87 1.94 -29.30 -6.03
N ALA A 88 0.61 -29.52 -5.92
CA ALA A 88 -0.22 -29.88 -7.07
C ALA A 88 -0.17 -28.82 -8.19
N TYR A 89 0.00 -27.55 -7.81
CA TYR A 89 0.13 -26.41 -8.72
C TYR A 89 1.27 -25.49 -8.29
N SER A 90 1.95 -24.92 -9.26
CA SER A 90 2.97 -23.88 -9.07
C SER A 90 2.58 -22.61 -9.82
N LEU A 91 2.90 -21.45 -9.24
CA LEU A 91 2.74 -20.16 -9.90
C LEU A 91 3.97 -19.87 -10.76
N VAL A 92 3.82 -19.77 -12.06
CA VAL A 92 4.89 -19.34 -12.97
C VAL A 92 4.70 -17.84 -13.26
N LEU A 93 5.73 -17.03 -12.93
CA LEU A 93 5.71 -15.58 -13.08
C LEU A 93 6.65 -15.13 -14.20
N PRO A 94 6.16 -14.38 -15.19
CA PRO A 94 7.02 -13.69 -16.13
C PRO A 94 7.67 -12.48 -15.46
N VAL A 95 8.98 -12.30 -15.65
CA VAL A 95 9.71 -11.14 -15.12
C VAL A 95 9.25 -9.83 -15.77
N SER A 96 8.75 -9.92 -17.00
CA SER A 96 8.34 -8.78 -17.83
C SER A 96 7.00 -8.13 -17.43
N VAL A 97 6.38 -8.54 -16.33
CA VAL A 97 5.06 -8.01 -15.92
C VAL A 97 5.11 -7.51 -14.49
N VAL A 98 4.67 -6.27 -14.30
CA VAL A 98 4.42 -5.71 -12.97
C VAL A 98 2.99 -6.03 -12.56
N LEU A 99 2.85 -6.68 -11.42
CA LEU A 99 1.59 -7.13 -10.86
C LEU A 99 1.33 -6.45 -9.52
N GLU A 100 0.07 -6.34 -9.15
CA GLU A 100 -0.33 -5.94 -7.81
C GLU A 100 -0.59 -7.17 -6.92
N ALA A 101 -0.04 -7.15 -5.71
CA ALA A 101 -0.10 -8.30 -4.79
C ALA A 101 -1.53 -8.64 -4.35
N GLY A 102 -2.38 -7.64 -4.15
CA GLY A 102 -3.79 -7.83 -3.77
C GLY A 102 -4.57 -8.58 -4.84
N ALA A 103 -4.37 -8.18 -6.11
CA ALA A 103 -5.00 -8.85 -7.25
C ALA A 103 -4.49 -10.26 -7.44
N LEU A 104 -3.17 -10.45 -7.38
CA LEU A 104 -2.59 -11.77 -7.48
C LEU A 104 -3.16 -12.69 -6.39
N ARG A 105 -3.24 -12.23 -5.15
CA ARG A 105 -3.86 -12.97 -4.04
C ARG A 105 -5.33 -13.31 -4.31
N GLY A 106 -6.11 -12.33 -4.77
CA GLY A 106 -7.53 -12.52 -5.10
C GLY A 106 -7.72 -13.53 -6.22
N TRP A 107 -6.87 -13.48 -7.25
CA TRP A 107 -6.88 -14.42 -8.36
C TRP A 107 -6.50 -15.83 -7.92
N LEU A 108 -5.41 -16.00 -7.17
CA LEU A 108 -4.96 -17.30 -6.66
C LEU A 108 -6.06 -18.02 -5.85
N ARG A 109 -6.87 -17.29 -5.10
CA ARG A 109 -7.99 -17.86 -4.35
C ARG A 109 -9.12 -18.42 -5.20
N ARG A 110 -9.18 -18.05 -6.50
CA ARG A 110 -10.20 -18.51 -7.46
C ARG A 110 -9.71 -19.63 -8.35
N VAL A 111 -8.42 -19.94 -8.33
CA VAL A 111 -7.87 -21.09 -9.05
C VAL A 111 -8.44 -22.39 -8.46
N VAL A 112 -9.01 -23.22 -9.33
CA VAL A 112 -9.57 -24.52 -8.98
C VAL A 112 -8.79 -25.63 -9.66
N ASP A 113 -8.79 -26.81 -9.05
CA ASP A 113 -8.15 -28.00 -9.62
C ASP A 113 -8.93 -28.48 -10.84
N SER A 114 -8.35 -28.27 -11.99
CA SER A 114 -8.89 -28.72 -13.29
C SER A 114 -7.91 -29.60 -14.06
N GLY A 115 -6.71 -29.85 -13.50
CA GLY A 115 -5.60 -30.48 -14.23
C GLY A 115 -5.07 -29.67 -15.41
N SER A 116 -5.53 -28.40 -15.53
CA SER A 116 -5.24 -27.49 -16.64
C SER A 116 -4.44 -26.28 -16.19
N VAL A 117 -3.72 -25.65 -17.09
CA VAL A 117 -3.07 -24.35 -16.82
C VAL A 117 -4.15 -23.29 -16.69
N THR A 118 -4.10 -22.49 -15.61
CA THR A 118 -5.01 -21.37 -15.40
C THR A 118 -4.29 -20.05 -15.65
N VAL A 119 -4.94 -19.17 -16.40
CA VAL A 119 -4.43 -17.83 -16.75
C VAL A 119 -5.51 -16.78 -16.45
N PRO A 120 -5.14 -15.53 -16.15
CA PRO A 120 -6.12 -14.45 -15.97
C PRO A 120 -6.64 -13.89 -17.30
N ASP A 121 -5.84 -13.98 -18.36
CA ASP A 121 -6.21 -13.60 -19.74
C ASP A 121 -5.45 -14.47 -20.75
N ALA A 122 -5.86 -14.42 -22.01
CA ALA A 122 -5.24 -15.20 -23.09
C ALA A 122 -3.96 -14.55 -23.66
N ALA A 123 -3.49 -13.42 -23.12
CA ALA A 123 -2.41 -12.63 -23.73
C ALA A 123 -0.99 -13.17 -23.48
N GLY A 124 -0.83 -14.25 -22.71
CA GLY A 124 0.48 -14.92 -22.50
C GLY A 124 1.52 -14.15 -21.67
N THR A 125 1.19 -12.94 -21.22
CA THR A 125 2.04 -12.11 -20.34
C THR A 125 1.65 -12.21 -18.88
N ALA A 126 0.55 -12.87 -18.61
CA ALA A 126 -0.03 -13.02 -17.29
C ALA A 126 0.67 -14.10 -16.46
N PRO A 127 0.56 -14.07 -15.11
CA PRO A 127 1.03 -15.19 -14.30
C PRO A 127 0.21 -16.44 -14.64
N LEU A 128 0.87 -17.60 -14.57
CA LEU A 128 0.25 -18.88 -14.88
C LEU A 128 0.20 -19.75 -13.63
N ALA A 129 -0.96 -20.31 -13.30
CA ALA A 129 -1.06 -21.40 -12.32
C ALA A 129 -0.97 -22.72 -13.08
N VAL A 130 0.11 -23.45 -12.87
CA VAL A 130 0.53 -24.60 -13.70
C VAL A 130 0.46 -25.86 -12.86
N PRO A 131 -0.28 -26.92 -13.28
CA PRO A 131 -0.26 -28.19 -12.61
C PRO A 131 1.10 -28.87 -12.75
N ALA A 132 1.47 -29.68 -11.77
CA ALA A 132 2.78 -30.36 -11.70
C ALA A 132 3.15 -31.11 -12.99
N GLY A 133 2.20 -31.79 -13.61
CA GLY A 133 2.43 -32.56 -14.84
C GLY A 133 2.71 -31.73 -16.11
N LEU A 134 2.52 -30.40 -16.05
CA LEU A 134 2.81 -29.49 -17.16
C LEU A 134 3.94 -28.51 -16.83
N LEU A 135 4.48 -28.56 -15.61
CA LEU A 135 5.41 -27.55 -15.10
C LEU A 135 6.69 -27.49 -15.91
N SER A 136 7.32 -28.63 -16.17
CA SER A 136 8.58 -28.68 -16.96
C SER A 136 8.37 -28.17 -18.39
N GLN A 137 7.24 -28.48 -19.02
CA GLN A 137 6.92 -27.96 -20.36
C GLN A 137 6.71 -26.44 -20.35
N CYS A 138 6.02 -25.93 -19.32
CA CYS A 138 5.82 -24.49 -19.14
C CYS A 138 7.15 -23.74 -18.93
N ILE A 139 8.06 -24.30 -18.12
CA ILE A 139 9.38 -23.70 -17.88
C ILE A 139 10.19 -23.66 -19.19
N GLN A 140 10.23 -24.74 -19.96
CA GLN A 140 10.92 -24.78 -21.26
C GLN A 140 10.33 -23.74 -22.24
N ALA A 141 9.01 -23.60 -22.27
CA ALA A 141 8.35 -22.56 -23.06
C ALA A 141 8.72 -21.15 -22.59
N ALA A 142 8.77 -20.91 -21.26
CA ALA A 142 9.11 -19.63 -20.67
C ALA A 142 10.58 -19.23 -20.91
N LEU A 143 11.50 -20.19 -20.97
CA LEU A 143 12.89 -19.96 -21.37
C LEU A 143 13.02 -19.40 -22.79
N GLY A 144 12.08 -19.75 -23.68
CA GLY A 144 11.95 -19.19 -25.04
C GLY A 144 11.31 -17.79 -25.08
N GLY A 145 11.15 -17.13 -23.93
CA GLY A 145 10.56 -15.80 -23.81
C GLY A 145 9.06 -15.76 -24.13
N GLN A 146 8.58 -14.58 -24.47
CA GLN A 146 7.17 -14.35 -24.79
C GLN A 146 6.66 -15.26 -25.92
N SER A 147 7.43 -15.39 -26.99
CA SER A 147 7.05 -16.22 -28.15
C SER A 147 6.93 -17.70 -27.81
N GLY A 148 7.80 -18.20 -26.90
CA GLY A 148 7.72 -19.57 -26.39
C GLY A 148 6.45 -19.80 -25.59
N LEU A 149 6.14 -18.90 -24.65
CA LEU A 149 4.93 -18.95 -23.84
C LEU A 149 3.65 -18.86 -24.69
N THR A 150 3.61 -17.96 -25.65
CA THR A 150 2.44 -17.82 -26.55
C THR A 150 2.16 -19.14 -27.28
N ARG A 151 3.16 -19.75 -27.92
CA ARG A 151 3.01 -21.05 -28.59
C ARG A 151 2.57 -22.17 -27.65
N PHE A 152 3.07 -22.17 -26.42
CA PHE A 152 2.65 -23.13 -25.40
C PHE A 152 1.19 -22.98 -25.02
N LEU A 153 0.73 -21.74 -24.81
CA LEU A 153 -0.69 -21.46 -24.47
C LEU A 153 -1.62 -21.78 -25.64
N GLU A 154 -1.25 -21.44 -26.88
CA GLU A 154 -2.02 -21.81 -28.09
C GLU A 154 -2.20 -23.33 -28.20
N LYS A 155 -1.14 -24.09 -27.96
CA LYS A 155 -1.21 -25.55 -27.92
C LYS A 155 -2.16 -26.04 -26.83
N LEU A 156 -2.04 -25.52 -25.60
CA LEU A 156 -2.96 -25.91 -24.52
C LEU A 156 -4.40 -25.54 -24.78
N GLN A 157 -4.65 -24.44 -25.48
CA GLN A 157 -5.99 -24.04 -25.90
C GLN A 157 -6.56 -25.02 -26.91
N GLY A 158 -5.76 -25.46 -27.89
CA GLY A 158 -6.15 -26.53 -28.83
C GLY A 158 -6.46 -27.85 -28.13
N ASP A 159 -5.67 -28.20 -27.13
CA ASP A 159 -5.81 -29.42 -26.33
C ASP A 159 -6.91 -29.31 -25.24
N ARG A 160 -7.62 -28.19 -25.13
CA ARG A 160 -8.62 -27.87 -24.08
C ARG A 160 -8.06 -27.99 -22.64
N ARG A 161 -6.77 -27.70 -22.46
CA ARG A 161 -6.07 -27.74 -21.19
C ARG A 161 -5.71 -26.34 -20.67
N LEU A 162 -6.37 -25.30 -21.16
CA LEU A 162 -6.25 -23.91 -20.72
C LEU A 162 -7.57 -23.44 -20.13
N VAL A 163 -7.52 -22.90 -18.92
CA VAL A 163 -8.67 -22.30 -18.22
C VAL A 163 -8.39 -20.83 -17.99
N THR A 164 -9.32 -19.99 -18.35
CA THR A 164 -9.22 -18.54 -18.08
C THR A 164 -10.08 -18.17 -16.88
N VAL A 165 -9.44 -17.60 -15.87
CA VAL A 165 -10.09 -17.04 -14.68
C VAL A 165 -9.76 -15.54 -14.66
N PRO A 166 -10.66 -14.66 -15.08
CA PRO A 166 -10.36 -13.24 -15.25
C PRO A 166 -9.99 -12.57 -13.92
N TRP A 167 -9.11 -11.59 -13.99
CA TRP A 167 -8.83 -10.71 -12.86
C TRP A 167 -10.07 -9.87 -12.52
N GLU A 168 -10.29 -9.63 -11.23
CA GLU A 168 -11.17 -8.57 -10.79
C GLU A 168 -10.32 -7.33 -10.47
N GLY A 169 -10.52 -6.28 -11.24
CA GLY A 169 -10.13 -4.92 -10.87
C GLY A 169 -8.73 -4.46 -11.22
N ILE A 170 -7.78 -5.27 -11.76
CA ILE A 170 -6.41 -4.80 -11.85
C ILE A 170 -5.73 -4.96 -13.20
N ARG A 171 -5.01 -3.88 -13.52
CA ARG A 171 -4.24 -3.76 -14.75
C ARG A 171 -2.84 -4.34 -14.54
N GLN A 172 -2.55 -5.43 -15.20
CA GLN A 172 -1.18 -5.86 -15.44
C GLN A 172 -0.47 -4.76 -16.24
N GLN A 173 0.79 -4.51 -15.88
CA GLN A 173 1.62 -3.56 -16.64
C GLN A 173 2.78 -4.34 -17.26
N PRO A 174 2.69 -4.71 -18.54
CA PRO A 174 3.80 -5.33 -19.23
C PRO A 174 4.94 -4.33 -19.40
N VAL A 175 6.17 -4.78 -19.19
CA VAL A 175 7.41 -4.04 -19.45
C VAL A 175 8.11 -4.75 -20.61
N ARG A 176 8.09 -4.19 -21.79
CA ARG A 176 8.74 -4.75 -22.97
C ARG A 176 10.12 -4.16 -23.22
N SER A 177 10.34 -2.95 -22.71
CA SER A 177 11.61 -2.24 -22.83
C SER A 177 11.84 -1.28 -21.66
N ALA A 178 13.09 -0.89 -21.44
CA ALA A 178 13.42 0.13 -20.43
C ALA A 178 12.76 1.50 -20.70
N ALA A 179 12.43 1.79 -21.95
CA ALA A 179 11.75 3.04 -22.32
C ALA A 179 10.30 3.11 -21.81
N GLU A 180 9.66 1.98 -21.54
CA GLU A 180 8.28 1.90 -21.03
C GLU A 180 8.20 2.11 -19.50
N VAL A 181 9.33 2.00 -18.78
CA VAL A 181 9.37 2.12 -17.31
C VAL A 181 8.66 3.38 -16.79
N PRO A 182 8.85 4.59 -17.35
CA PRO A 182 8.16 5.78 -16.87
C PRO A 182 6.63 5.71 -17.03
N ALA A 183 6.13 4.99 -18.03
CA ALA A 183 4.70 4.79 -18.23
C ALA A 183 4.14 3.80 -17.21
N VAL A 184 4.87 2.71 -16.96
CA VAL A 184 4.52 1.71 -15.95
C VAL A 184 4.51 2.33 -14.55
N GLU A 185 5.52 3.11 -14.18
CA GLU A 185 5.59 3.82 -12.89
C GLU A 185 4.41 4.78 -12.71
N ARG A 186 4.01 5.50 -13.78
CA ARG A 186 2.81 6.35 -13.75
C ARG A 186 1.53 5.54 -13.53
N ALA A 187 1.41 4.41 -14.21
CA ALA A 187 0.25 3.52 -14.06
C ALA A 187 0.18 2.93 -12.65
N MET A 188 1.32 2.55 -12.05
CA MET A 188 1.40 2.08 -10.67
C MET A 188 0.96 3.17 -9.68
N LEU A 189 1.43 4.41 -9.84
CA LEU A 189 1.00 5.55 -9.03
C LEU A 189 -0.51 5.82 -9.16
N GLN A 190 -1.05 5.69 -10.38
CA GLN A 190 -2.50 5.82 -10.59
C GLN A 190 -3.30 4.70 -9.94
N ALA A 191 -2.77 3.47 -9.93
CA ALA A 191 -3.42 2.33 -9.29
C ALA A 191 -3.48 2.46 -7.76
N LEU A 192 -2.53 3.18 -7.14
CA LEU A 192 -2.58 3.49 -5.71
C LEU A 192 -3.68 4.49 -5.33
N ARG A 193 -4.28 5.15 -6.32
CA ARG A 193 -5.39 6.09 -6.14
C ARG A 193 -6.70 5.34 -6.36
N SER A 194 -7.32 4.83 -5.29
CA SER A 194 -8.69 4.31 -5.41
C SER A 194 -9.67 5.47 -5.64
N PRO A 195 -10.61 5.35 -6.60
CA PRO A 195 -11.64 6.38 -6.79
C PRO A 195 -12.60 6.52 -5.61
N GLU A 196 -12.67 5.50 -4.76
CA GLU A 196 -13.62 5.39 -3.66
C GLU A 196 -13.06 5.87 -2.31
N ASP A 197 -11.73 6.07 -2.22
CA ASP A 197 -11.06 6.39 -0.97
C ASP A 197 -10.81 7.88 -0.83
N GLY A 198 -11.54 8.53 0.05
CA GLY A 198 -11.20 9.81 0.63
C GLY A 198 -12.09 10.99 0.23
N PRO A 199 -12.09 12.03 1.07
CA PRO A 199 -12.81 13.29 0.86
C PRO A 199 -12.32 14.04 -0.38
N ILE A 200 -13.11 15.00 -0.83
CA ILE A 200 -12.86 15.79 -2.05
C ILE A 200 -11.45 16.44 -2.07
N VAL A 201 -11.02 17.00 -0.93
CA VAL A 201 -9.73 17.71 -0.82
C VAL A 201 -8.56 16.73 -0.97
N ASP A 202 -8.61 15.58 -0.32
CA ASP A 202 -7.60 14.54 -0.46
C ASP A 202 -7.49 14.06 -1.91
N ARG A 203 -8.62 13.77 -2.52
CA ARG A 203 -8.69 13.22 -3.86
C ARG A 203 -8.12 14.17 -4.93
N PHE A 204 -8.41 15.46 -4.86
CA PHE A 204 -8.07 16.42 -5.92
C PHE A 204 -6.79 17.20 -5.67
N VAL A 205 -6.44 17.47 -4.41
CA VAL A 205 -5.29 18.31 -4.05
C VAL A 205 -4.14 17.45 -3.52
N ASN A 206 -4.33 16.77 -2.40
CA ASN A 206 -3.25 16.09 -1.70
C ASN A 206 -2.64 14.97 -2.55
N ARG A 207 -3.47 14.10 -3.13
CA ARG A 207 -3.01 12.99 -3.98
C ARG A 207 -2.43 13.43 -5.32
N ALA A 208 -2.83 14.60 -5.84
CA ALA A 208 -2.22 15.12 -7.05
C ALA A 208 -0.79 15.62 -6.79
N LEU A 209 -0.62 16.34 -5.68
CA LEU A 209 0.67 16.87 -5.26
C LEU A 209 1.60 15.76 -4.73
N SER A 210 1.09 14.83 -3.93
CA SER A 210 1.89 13.69 -3.45
C SER A 210 2.45 12.87 -4.61
N ALA A 211 1.64 12.54 -5.61
CA ALA A 211 2.12 11.80 -6.77
C ALA A 211 3.13 12.57 -7.62
N PHE A 212 3.06 13.91 -7.65
CA PHE A 212 4.08 14.72 -8.31
C PHE A 212 5.42 14.60 -7.55
N ILE A 213 5.41 14.73 -6.23
CA ILE A 213 6.59 14.57 -5.37
C ILE A 213 7.12 13.14 -5.46
N THR A 214 6.24 12.14 -5.34
CA THR A 214 6.61 10.71 -5.40
C THR A 214 7.29 10.36 -6.71
N ARG A 215 6.85 10.91 -7.85
CA ARG A 215 7.54 10.72 -9.15
C ARG A 215 8.99 11.15 -9.11
N GLY A 216 9.32 12.25 -8.42
CA GLY A 216 10.69 12.68 -8.22
C GLY A 216 11.49 11.76 -7.30
N LEU A 217 10.84 11.19 -6.28
CA LEU A 217 11.49 10.38 -5.26
C LEU A 217 11.57 8.88 -5.59
N ILE A 218 10.73 8.38 -6.51
CA ILE A 218 10.58 6.95 -6.78
C ILE A 218 11.90 6.27 -7.19
N ARG A 219 12.76 6.98 -7.89
CA ARG A 219 14.09 6.50 -8.35
C ARG A 219 15.24 6.90 -7.42
N SER A 220 14.98 7.73 -6.42
CA SER A 220 15.97 8.16 -5.44
C SER A 220 16.22 7.07 -4.38
N ARG A 221 17.23 7.29 -3.51
CA ARG A 221 17.50 6.45 -2.34
C ARG A 221 16.68 6.86 -1.10
N VAL A 222 15.78 7.81 -1.24
CA VAL A 222 14.95 8.29 -0.13
C VAL A 222 14.05 7.15 0.35
N THR A 223 14.04 6.96 1.67
CA THR A 223 13.22 5.96 2.35
C THR A 223 11.92 6.56 2.86
N PRO A 224 10.85 5.76 3.06
CA PRO A 224 9.60 6.24 3.66
C PRO A 224 9.83 6.96 4.99
N ASN A 225 10.61 6.38 5.91
CA ASN A 225 10.87 6.99 7.22
C ASN A 225 11.55 8.37 7.14
N GLN A 226 12.37 8.63 6.11
CA GLN A 226 12.92 9.97 5.89
C GLN A 226 11.85 10.96 5.47
N VAL A 227 10.88 10.52 4.69
CA VAL A 227 9.73 11.35 4.28
C VAL A 227 8.82 11.61 5.47
N THR A 228 8.52 10.59 6.30
CA THR A 228 7.77 10.73 7.56
C THR A 228 8.46 11.73 8.51
N ALA A 229 9.78 11.65 8.65
CA ALA A 229 10.53 12.63 9.47
C ALA A 229 10.44 14.06 8.89
N ALA A 230 10.49 14.21 7.57
CA ALA A 230 10.31 15.51 6.92
C ALA A 230 8.87 16.03 7.11
N SER A 231 7.86 15.16 7.01
CA SER A 231 6.45 15.49 7.31
C SER A 231 6.29 16.00 8.74
N LEU A 232 6.84 15.27 9.73
CA LEU A 232 6.80 15.67 11.14
C LEU A 232 7.42 17.04 11.36
N VAL A 233 8.64 17.26 10.88
CA VAL A 233 9.33 18.58 11.03
C VAL A 233 8.53 19.70 10.37
N THR A 234 8.04 19.48 9.16
CA THR A 234 7.23 20.46 8.43
C THR A 234 5.93 20.76 9.15
N GLY A 235 5.26 19.74 9.69
CA GLY A 235 4.03 19.89 10.46
C GLY A 235 4.23 20.64 11.78
N LEU A 236 5.31 20.34 12.52
CA LEU A 236 5.64 21.06 13.75
C LEU A 236 6.02 22.54 13.50
N LEU A 237 6.74 22.82 12.42
CA LEU A 237 6.99 24.21 11.99
C LEU A 237 5.69 24.92 11.61
N GLY A 238 4.79 24.24 10.92
CA GLY A 238 3.46 24.74 10.61
C GLY A 238 2.65 25.05 11.86
N ALA A 239 2.62 24.14 12.83
CA ALA A 239 1.97 24.32 14.12
C ALA A 239 2.56 25.55 14.87
N TRP A 240 3.88 25.65 14.92
CA TRP A 240 4.55 26.78 15.56
C TRP A 240 4.15 28.13 14.94
N LEU A 241 4.13 28.25 13.62
CA LEU A 241 3.67 29.46 12.94
C LEU A 241 2.20 29.78 13.19
N LEU A 242 1.34 28.76 13.29
CA LEU A 242 -0.07 28.93 13.64
C LEU A 242 -0.26 29.49 15.07
N GLY A 243 0.69 29.22 15.97
CA GLY A 243 0.74 29.79 17.31
C GLY A 243 1.09 31.28 17.34
N ILE A 244 1.67 31.82 16.27
CA ILE A 244 2.05 33.24 16.18
C ILE A 244 0.86 34.05 15.62
N GLU A 245 0.59 35.21 16.23
CA GLU A 245 -0.45 36.11 15.75
C GLU A 245 -0.07 36.79 14.43
N GLY A 246 -1.04 37.02 13.57
CA GLY A 246 -0.87 37.71 12.30
C GLY A 246 -1.31 36.87 11.09
N ALA A 247 -1.64 37.55 10.00
CA ALA A 247 -2.09 36.89 8.77
C ALA A 247 -0.97 36.11 8.09
N VAL A 248 0.23 36.68 8.01
CA VAL A 248 1.36 36.03 7.33
C VAL A 248 1.82 34.76 8.02
N PRO A 249 2.10 34.74 9.36
CA PRO A 249 2.41 33.50 10.06
C PRO A 249 1.29 32.46 9.94
N SER A 250 0.04 32.87 10.03
CA SER A 250 -1.10 31.98 9.90
C SER A 250 -1.17 31.29 8.54
N LEU A 251 -1.01 32.02 7.44
CA LEU A 251 -1.04 31.47 6.08
C LEU A 251 0.16 30.56 5.81
N LEU A 252 1.37 30.95 6.25
CA LEU A 252 2.55 30.09 6.15
C LEU A 252 2.41 28.84 7.00
N GLY A 253 1.86 28.94 8.21
CA GLY A 253 1.58 27.82 9.08
C GLY A 253 0.61 26.82 8.45
N LEU A 254 -0.49 27.33 7.86
CA LEU A 254 -1.45 26.49 7.10
C LEU A 254 -0.79 25.81 5.90
N ALA A 255 0.03 26.54 5.14
CA ALA A 255 0.71 25.97 3.98
C ALA A 255 1.71 24.88 4.39
N LEU A 256 2.47 25.05 5.48
CA LEU A 256 3.38 24.03 5.99
C LEU A 256 2.63 22.83 6.58
N PHE A 257 1.55 23.06 7.30
CA PHE A 257 0.69 21.97 7.78
C PHE A 257 0.14 21.16 6.60
N GLN A 258 -0.37 21.84 5.56
CA GLN A 258 -0.86 21.15 4.37
C GLN A 258 0.25 20.38 3.64
N LEU A 259 1.47 20.94 3.57
CA LEU A 259 2.61 20.24 3.02
C LEU A 259 2.98 19.00 3.82
N SER A 260 2.87 19.03 5.16
CA SER A 260 3.08 17.84 5.98
C SER A 260 2.05 16.75 5.67
N VAL A 261 0.77 17.08 5.48
CA VAL A 261 -0.28 16.13 5.05
C VAL A 261 0.05 15.52 3.68
N ILE A 262 0.55 16.32 2.75
CA ILE A 262 0.96 15.83 1.43
C ILE A 262 2.17 14.89 1.54
N LEU A 263 3.17 15.22 2.36
CA LEU A 263 4.35 14.39 2.58
C LEU A 263 4.02 13.05 3.23
N ASP A 264 3.03 13.02 4.11
CA ASP A 264 2.45 11.82 4.69
C ASP A 264 1.91 10.85 3.62
N HIS A 265 1.18 11.36 2.63
CA HIS A 265 0.78 10.54 1.49
C HIS A 265 1.97 10.03 0.66
N VAL A 266 3.03 10.85 0.52
CA VAL A 266 4.24 10.49 -0.23
C VAL A 266 4.97 9.31 0.41
N ASP A 267 5.11 9.26 1.73
CA ASP A 267 5.82 8.17 2.39
C ASP A 267 5.10 6.82 2.20
N GLY A 268 3.78 6.81 2.32
CA GLY A 268 2.94 5.64 2.04
C GLY A 268 3.01 5.19 0.57
N GLU A 269 3.03 6.13 -0.38
CA GLU A 269 3.22 5.82 -1.80
C GLU A 269 4.61 5.22 -2.06
N VAL A 270 5.68 5.83 -1.52
CA VAL A 270 7.07 5.34 -1.63
C VAL A 270 7.19 3.96 -0.98
N ALA A 271 6.60 3.76 0.22
CA ALA A 271 6.61 2.48 0.91
C ALA A 271 6.00 1.36 0.07
N ARG A 272 4.83 1.60 -0.54
CA ARG A 272 4.14 0.63 -1.39
C ARG A 272 4.89 0.36 -2.69
N LEU A 273 5.39 1.39 -3.36
CA LEU A 273 6.08 1.25 -4.64
C LEU A 273 7.44 0.57 -4.54
N LYS A 274 8.17 0.81 -3.44
CA LYS A 274 9.50 0.23 -3.19
C LYS A 274 9.47 -1.03 -2.30
N PHE A 275 8.30 -1.48 -1.86
CA PHE A 275 8.13 -2.58 -0.89
C PHE A 275 8.85 -2.31 0.46
N LEU A 276 8.93 -1.05 0.89
CA LEU A 276 9.63 -0.64 2.12
C LEU A 276 8.66 -0.43 3.30
N PHE A 277 7.49 -1.02 3.25
CA PHE A 277 6.55 -0.95 4.38
C PHE A 277 6.98 -1.87 5.52
N SER A 278 6.83 -1.36 6.73
CA SER A 278 7.12 -2.10 7.96
C SER A 278 6.10 -1.73 9.06
N PRO A 279 5.86 -2.63 10.04
CA PRO A 279 4.99 -2.29 11.18
C PRO A 279 5.50 -1.08 11.96
N LEU A 280 6.82 -0.96 12.14
CA LEU A 280 7.45 0.19 12.80
C LEU A 280 7.25 1.48 12.00
N GLY A 281 7.39 1.44 10.66
CA GLY A 281 7.15 2.61 9.80
C GLY A 281 5.71 3.09 9.91
N LYS A 282 4.74 2.17 9.85
CA LYS A 282 3.32 2.50 10.04
C LYS A 282 3.03 3.09 11.41
N TRP A 283 3.68 2.59 12.46
CA TRP A 283 3.52 3.13 13.81
C TRP A 283 4.11 4.54 13.91
N LEU A 284 5.32 4.74 13.40
CA LEU A 284 6.00 6.04 13.38
C LEU A 284 5.17 7.10 12.67
N ASP A 285 4.64 6.76 11.51
CA ASP A 285 3.75 7.58 10.69
C ASP A 285 2.51 8.03 11.48
N ASN A 286 1.72 7.11 12.00
CA ASN A 286 0.53 7.44 12.78
C ASN A 286 0.84 8.28 14.03
N VAL A 287 1.94 8.00 14.74
CA VAL A 287 2.34 8.76 15.93
C VAL A 287 2.82 10.16 15.55
N SER A 288 3.58 10.29 14.47
CA SER A 288 4.04 11.60 13.97
C SER A 288 2.88 12.53 13.65
N ASP A 289 1.87 12.00 12.99
CA ASP A 289 0.65 12.72 12.64
C ASP A 289 -0.08 13.21 13.89
N HIS A 290 -0.27 12.32 14.85
CA HIS A 290 -0.94 12.68 16.09
C HIS A 290 -0.16 13.73 16.90
N VAL A 291 1.16 13.67 16.92
CA VAL A 291 2.03 14.69 17.53
C VAL A 291 1.85 16.06 16.87
N VAL A 292 1.78 16.11 15.54
CA VAL A 292 1.53 17.35 14.80
C VAL A 292 0.14 17.92 15.14
N ASP A 293 -0.89 17.09 15.14
CA ASP A 293 -2.26 17.50 15.44
C ASP A 293 -2.38 18.07 16.85
N LEU A 294 -1.76 17.42 17.84
CA LEU A 294 -1.71 17.92 19.23
C LEU A 294 -0.90 19.22 19.35
N ALA A 295 0.20 19.36 18.59
CA ALA A 295 0.99 20.60 18.57
C ALA A 295 0.16 21.77 18.02
N VAL A 296 -0.60 21.55 16.95
CA VAL A 296 -1.52 22.56 16.39
C VAL A 296 -2.56 22.99 17.43
N ILE A 297 -3.20 22.02 18.09
CA ILE A 297 -4.19 22.31 19.14
C ILE A 297 -3.56 23.12 20.28
N ALA A 298 -2.41 22.69 20.79
CA ALA A 298 -1.74 23.35 21.90
C ALA A 298 -1.33 24.79 21.57
N LEU A 299 -0.72 25.00 20.38
CA LEU A 299 -0.22 26.30 19.98
C LEU A 299 -1.34 27.27 19.58
N LEU A 300 -2.43 26.77 18.97
CA LEU A 300 -3.63 27.60 18.75
C LEU A 300 -4.32 27.93 20.06
N THR A 301 -4.40 27.00 21.00
CA THR A 301 -4.93 27.27 22.36
C THR A 301 -4.12 28.35 23.05
N TRP A 302 -2.80 28.23 23.02
CA TRP A 302 -1.90 29.26 23.53
C TRP A 302 -2.15 30.64 22.89
N ARG A 303 -2.26 30.70 21.57
CA ARG A 303 -2.50 31.93 20.80
C ARG A 303 -3.80 32.64 21.20
N VAL A 304 -4.88 31.88 21.47
CA VAL A 304 -6.19 32.48 21.78
C VAL A 304 -6.38 32.74 23.28
N ALA A 305 -5.49 32.23 24.13
CA ALA A 305 -5.54 32.40 25.58
C ALA A 305 -5.00 33.77 26.00
N GLY A 306 -5.88 34.73 26.23
CA GLY A 306 -5.52 35.98 26.92
C GLY A 306 -5.50 35.78 28.43
N GLU A 307 -4.84 36.67 29.19
CA GLU A 307 -4.67 36.53 30.66
C GLU A 307 -5.97 36.28 31.44
N ARG A 308 -7.08 36.95 31.05
CA ARG A 308 -8.40 36.80 31.72
C ARG A 308 -9.19 35.57 31.27
N THR A 309 -8.86 34.97 30.17
CA THR A 309 -9.59 33.85 29.55
C THR A 309 -8.78 32.57 29.45
N ALA A 310 -7.55 32.58 29.97
CA ALA A 310 -6.61 31.46 29.88
C ALA A 310 -7.21 30.14 30.39
N GLY A 311 -7.92 30.15 31.51
CA GLY A 311 -8.55 28.94 32.07
C GLY A 311 -9.63 28.36 31.16
N TYR A 312 -10.47 29.20 30.55
CA TYR A 312 -11.51 28.77 29.61
C TYR A 312 -10.90 28.12 28.36
N PHE A 313 -9.93 28.77 27.75
CA PHE A 313 -9.30 28.23 26.53
C PHE A 313 -8.42 27.02 26.83
N ALA A 314 -7.82 26.91 28.01
CA ALA A 314 -7.11 25.70 28.44
C ALA A 314 -8.06 24.50 28.51
N VAL A 315 -9.27 24.68 29.08
CA VAL A 315 -10.30 23.63 29.13
C VAL A 315 -10.76 23.27 27.72
N LEU A 316 -10.99 24.26 26.85
CA LEU A 316 -11.40 24.03 25.46
C LEU A 316 -10.32 23.27 24.67
N GLY A 317 -9.05 23.69 24.77
CA GLY A 317 -7.92 23.02 24.15
C GLY A 317 -7.73 21.60 24.66
N LEU A 318 -7.88 21.39 25.96
CA LEU A 318 -7.82 20.05 26.57
C LEU A 318 -8.96 19.16 26.05
N ALA A 319 -10.20 19.68 25.95
CA ALA A 319 -11.33 18.93 25.38
C ALA A 319 -11.09 18.57 23.90
N ALA A 320 -10.51 19.48 23.11
CA ALA A 320 -10.13 19.21 21.74
C ALA A 320 -9.03 18.13 21.65
N ALA A 321 -7.99 18.21 22.49
CA ALA A 321 -6.92 17.23 22.57
C ALA A 321 -7.43 15.84 22.97
N ILE A 322 -8.32 15.76 23.97
CA ILE A 322 -8.97 14.50 24.38
C ILE A 322 -9.79 13.94 23.23
N GLY A 323 -10.55 14.78 22.51
CA GLY A 323 -11.35 14.35 21.36
C GLY A 323 -10.50 13.73 20.26
N VAL A 324 -9.43 14.42 19.83
CA VAL A 324 -8.52 13.95 18.79
C VAL A 324 -7.76 12.70 19.22
N THR A 325 -7.29 12.64 20.50
CA THR A 325 -6.63 11.45 21.03
C THR A 325 -7.56 10.26 21.15
N GLY A 326 -8.82 10.49 21.57
CA GLY A 326 -9.83 9.44 21.61
C GLY A 326 -10.17 8.90 20.21
N ALA A 327 -10.33 9.78 19.23
CA ALA A 327 -10.54 9.40 17.84
C ALA A 327 -9.34 8.59 17.28
N PHE A 328 -8.12 9.07 17.52
CA PHE A 328 -6.89 8.36 17.16
C PHE A 328 -6.80 6.97 17.82
N ALA A 329 -7.02 6.88 19.13
CA ALA A 329 -6.96 5.63 19.87
C ALA A 329 -7.95 4.59 19.33
N VAL A 330 -9.17 5.01 19.04
CA VAL A 330 -10.22 4.15 18.51
C VAL A 330 -9.85 3.64 17.11
N VAL A 331 -9.43 4.51 16.20
CA VAL A 331 -9.03 4.14 14.83
C VAL A 331 -7.78 3.26 14.83
N PHE A 332 -6.77 3.65 15.62
CA PHE A 332 -5.51 2.90 15.75
C PHE A 332 -5.74 1.50 16.31
N TRP A 333 -6.48 1.38 17.40
CA TRP A 333 -6.77 0.09 18.02
C TRP A 333 -7.45 -0.88 17.05
N TRP A 334 -8.43 -0.38 16.28
CA TRP A 334 -9.11 -1.21 15.29
C TRP A 334 -8.24 -1.57 14.09
N SER A 335 -7.34 -0.69 13.69
CA SER A 335 -6.39 -0.99 12.62
C SER A 335 -5.41 -2.13 12.97
N VAL A 336 -5.17 -2.33 14.28
CA VAL A 336 -4.26 -3.36 14.81
C VAL A 336 -5.01 -4.67 15.14
N SER A 337 -6.31 -4.59 15.46
CA SER A 337 -7.06 -5.77 15.94
C SER A 337 -7.54 -6.73 14.86
N GLU A 338 -7.38 -6.39 13.56
CA GLU A 338 -7.79 -7.21 12.38
C GLU A 338 -9.24 -7.77 12.43
N GLN A 339 -10.08 -7.26 13.33
CA GLN A 339 -11.45 -7.77 13.47
C GLN A 339 -12.37 -7.30 12.35
N PRO A 340 -13.22 -8.15 11.79
CA PRO A 340 -14.21 -7.74 10.81
C PRO A 340 -15.18 -6.74 11.45
N ARG A 341 -15.35 -5.58 10.80
CA ARG A 341 -16.28 -4.51 11.23
C ARG A 341 -17.73 -4.95 11.03
N ALA A 342 -18.26 -5.78 11.92
CA ALA A 342 -19.68 -6.04 11.97
C ALA A 342 -20.35 -4.89 12.74
N ALA A 343 -20.97 -3.95 12.04
CA ALA A 343 -21.75 -2.89 12.67
C ALA A 343 -22.94 -3.49 13.45
N ARG A 344 -23.03 -3.17 14.74
CA ARG A 344 -24.11 -3.61 15.62
C ARG A 344 -25.39 -2.78 15.45
N THR A 345 -25.55 -1.98 14.37
CA THR A 345 -26.48 -0.87 14.40
C THR A 345 -27.48 -0.74 13.29
N THR A 346 -28.55 -0.01 13.67
CA THR A 346 -29.68 0.50 12.91
C THR A 346 -29.27 1.55 11.86
N ALA A 347 -30.09 1.70 10.81
CA ALA A 347 -29.90 2.58 9.67
C ALA A 347 -29.42 4.04 9.95
N PRO A 348 -29.82 4.75 11.04
CA PRO A 348 -29.36 6.12 11.28
C PRO A 348 -27.85 6.24 11.56
N ALA A 349 -27.26 5.26 12.22
CA ALA A 349 -25.83 5.29 12.54
C ALA A 349 -24.95 5.07 11.30
N GLN A 350 -25.43 4.32 10.33
CA GLN A 350 -24.75 4.12 9.05
C GLN A 350 -24.72 5.39 8.19
N LEU A 351 -25.73 6.25 8.32
CA LEU A 351 -25.79 7.55 7.65
C LEU A 351 -24.82 8.58 8.26
N LEU A 352 -24.62 8.55 9.57
CA LEU A 352 -23.71 9.46 10.28
C LEU A 352 -22.24 9.02 10.23
N ALA A 353 -21.97 7.73 10.07
CA ALA A 353 -20.63 7.19 10.08
C ALA A 353 -19.66 7.85 9.06
N PRO A 354 -20.03 8.12 7.80
CA PRO A 354 -19.14 8.78 6.85
C PRO A 354 -18.89 10.26 7.21
N VAL A 355 -19.87 10.98 7.76
CA VAL A 355 -19.71 12.38 8.20
C VAL A 355 -18.80 12.45 9.41
N LEU A 356 -18.98 11.56 10.38
CA LEU A 356 -18.15 11.48 11.56
C LEU A 356 -16.72 11.03 11.21
N ALA A 357 -16.57 10.07 10.29
CA ALA A 357 -15.27 9.64 9.79
C ALA A 357 -14.54 10.78 9.07
N PHE A 358 -15.24 11.61 8.31
CA PHE A 358 -14.64 12.78 7.67
C PHE A 358 -14.10 13.79 8.69
N LEU A 359 -14.87 14.09 9.74
CA LEU A 359 -14.46 15.03 10.80
C LEU A 359 -13.28 14.52 11.63
N ALA A 360 -13.11 13.21 11.72
CA ALA A 360 -12.03 12.58 12.49
C ALA A 360 -10.77 12.31 11.64
N ASN A 361 -10.87 12.39 10.32
CA ASN A 361 -9.74 12.22 9.44
C ASN A 361 -8.94 13.53 9.35
N ARG A 362 -7.64 13.39 9.04
CA ARG A 362 -6.70 14.50 8.88
C ARG A 362 -7.15 15.53 7.82
N ASP A 363 -7.94 15.11 6.83
CA ASP A 363 -8.55 15.99 5.85
C ASP A 363 -9.61 16.91 6.43
N GLY A 364 -10.46 16.39 7.31
CA GLY A 364 -11.44 17.19 8.04
C GLY A 364 -10.77 18.20 8.98
N PHE A 365 -9.71 17.77 9.64
CA PHE A 365 -8.85 18.62 10.47
C PHE A 365 -8.23 19.75 9.63
N SER A 366 -7.63 19.42 8.49
CA SER A 366 -7.04 20.38 7.55
C SER A 366 -8.07 21.36 7.03
N LEU A 367 -9.26 20.86 6.59
CA LEU A 367 -10.32 21.71 6.09
C LEU A 367 -10.85 22.66 7.15
N ALA A 368 -11.02 22.21 8.39
CA ALA A 368 -11.44 23.05 9.51
C ALA A 368 -10.41 24.16 9.81
N LEU A 369 -9.10 23.85 9.74
CA LEU A 369 -8.05 24.86 9.86
C LEU A 369 -8.13 25.91 8.74
N TRP A 370 -8.24 25.47 7.48
CA TRP A 370 -8.36 26.39 6.33
C TRP A 370 -9.65 27.23 6.36
N ALA A 371 -10.74 26.68 6.92
CA ALA A 371 -11.99 27.42 7.04
C ALA A 371 -12.00 28.45 8.16
N THR A 372 -11.21 28.27 9.23
CA THR A 372 -11.36 29.10 10.44
C THR A 372 -10.19 30.05 10.66
N VAL A 373 -8.97 29.65 10.40
CA VAL A 373 -7.78 30.43 10.69
C VAL A 373 -7.65 31.67 9.79
N PRO A 374 -7.87 31.61 8.46
CA PRO A 374 -7.82 32.80 7.59
C PRO A 374 -8.91 33.82 7.89
N LEU A 375 -10.04 33.36 8.45
CA LEU A 375 -11.13 34.22 8.90
C LEU A 375 -10.85 34.92 10.24
N GLY A 376 -9.67 34.69 10.85
CA GLY A 376 -9.32 35.21 12.17
C GLY A 376 -10.12 34.59 13.31
N ARG A 377 -10.67 33.40 13.10
CA ARG A 377 -11.51 32.68 14.05
C ARG A 377 -10.94 31.32 14.49
N PRO A 378 -9.68 31.24 14.97
CA PRO A 378 -9.07 29.96 15.38
C PRO A 378 -9.83 29.27 16.53
N THR A 379 -10.58 30.02 17.34
CA THR A 379 -11.44 29.44 18.40
C THR A 379 -12.53 28.52 17.83
N TRP A 380 -13.05 28.80 16.63
CA TRP A 380 -14.05 27.93 16.00
C TRP A 380 -13.47 26.56 15.65
N PHE A 381 -12.19 26.51 15.28
CA PHE A 381 -11.49 25.25 15.08
C PHE A 381 -11.41 24.43 16.37
N LEU A 382 -11.01 25.05 17.49
CA LEU A 382 -10.96 24.36 18.80
C LEU A 382 -12.33 23.83 19.21
N TRP A 383 -13.40 24.62 19.01
CA TRP A 383 -14.77 24.17 19.27
C TRP A 383 -15.19 23.01 18.37
N ALA A 384 -14.88 23.08 17.09
CA ALA A 384 -15.19 22.00 16.15
C ALA A 384 -14.53 20.67 16.58
N LEU A 385 -13.29 20.71 17.05
CA LEU A 385 -12.61 19.52 17.58
C LEU A 385 -13.15 19.07 18.94
N ALA A 386 -13.35 20.02 19.88
CA ALA A 386 -13.87 19.70 21.20
C ALA A 386 -15.25 19.03 21.16
N LEU A 387 -16.09 19.39 20.20
CA LEU A 387 -17.41 18.77 20.03
C LEU A 387 -17.37 17.62 19.02
N GLY A 388 -16.83 17.84 17.82
CA GLY A 388 -16.89 16.88 16.73
C GLY A 388 -16.03 15.64 16.95
N ALA A 389 -14.77 15.80 17.38
CA ALA A 389 -13.90 14.66 17.62
C ALA A 389 -14.34 13.83 18.83
N ASN A 390 -14.85 14.47 19.89
CA ASN A 390 -15.41 13.74 21.03
C ASN A 390 -16.71 13.01 20.63
N ALA A 391 -17.59 13.64 19.89
CA ALA A 391 -18.81 12.99 19.39
C ALA A 391 -18.46 11.77 18.50
N TYR A 392 -17.41 11.89 17.69
CA TYR A 392 -16.96 10.80 16.82
C TYR A 392 -16.55 9.54 17.61
N TRP A 393 -15.56 9.64 18.49
CA TRP A 393 -15.06 8.42 19.16
C TRP A 393 -16.10 7.83 20.13
N VAL A 394 -16.96 8.68 20.76
CA VAL A 394 -18.07 8.20 21.58
C VAL A 394 -19.10 7.48 20.74
N ALA A 395 -19.55 8.08 19.63
CA ALA A 395 -20.48 7.44 18.71
C ALA A 395 -19.90 6.13 18.16
N TRP A 396 -18.60 6.12 17.85
CA TRP A 396 -17.91 4.95 17.35
C TRP A 396 -17.89 3.80 18.38
N LEU A 397 -17.60 4.09 19.66
CA LEU A 397 -17.70 3.10 20.75
C LEU A 397 -19.12 2.59 20.95
N LEU A 398 -20.13 3.45 20.80
CA LEU A 398 -21.53 3.05 20.90
C LEU A 398 -21.97 2.15 19.73
N ILE A 399 -21.44 2.43 18.52
CA ILE A 399 -21.77 1.69 17.30
C ILE A 399 -21.07 0.34 17.24
N TYR A 400 -19.78 0.30 17.51
CA TYR A 400 -18.95 -0.88 17.31
C TYR A 400 -18.60 -1.61 18.62
N GLY A 401 -18.79 -0.96 19.77
CA GLY A 401 -18.41 -1.47 21.09
C GLY A 401 -16.90 -1.39 21.34
N LEU A 402 -16.50 -1.76 22.55
CA LEU A 402 -15.10 -1.96 22.85
C LEU A 402 -14.60 -3.21 22.11
N PRO A 403 -13.42 -3.16 21.46
CA PRO A 403 -12.83 -4.33 20.83
C PRO A 403 -12.55 -5.38 21.92
N THR A 404 -13.32 -6.45 21.90
CA THR A 404 -13.08 -7.58 22.77
C THR A 404 -11.87 -8.34 22.22
N ARG A 405 -10.78 -8.41 22.98
CA ARG A 405 -9.78 -9.44 22.77
C ARG A 405 -10.46 -10.76 23.08
N ASP A 406 -10.79 -11.52 22.06
CA ASP A 406 -11.05 -12.94 22.23
C ASP A 406 -9.66 -13.61 22.34
N PRO A 407 -9.22 -14.02 23.52
CA PRO A 407 -7.93 -14.68 23.71
C PRO A 407 -7.83 -16.02 22.95
N LEU A 408 -8.95 -16.54 22.45
CA LEU A 408 -9.04 -17.78 21.68
C LEU A 408 -9.07 -17.58 20.16
N ALA A 409 -9.13 -16.34 19.67
CA ALA A 409 -9.15 -16.07 18.22
C ALA A 409 -7.77 -16.22 17.55
N VAL A 410 -6.68 -16.28 18.33
CA VAL A 410 -5.31 -16.44 17.83
C VAL A 410 -5.00 -17.86 17.36
N GLU A 411 -5.83 -18.85 17.69
CA GLU A 411 -5.54 -20.27 17.38
C GLU A 411 -6.45 -20.91 16.32
N ARG A 412 -7.26 -20.14 15.58
CA ARG A 412 -7.96 -20.72 14.43
C ARG A 412 -7.19 -20.44 13.14
N PRO A 413 -6.40 -21.42 12.62
CA PRO A 413 -5.91 -21.33 11.27
C PRO A 413 -7.13 -21.22 10.35
N ALA A 414 -7.09 -20.30 9.41
CA ALA A 414 -8.13 -20.12 8.40
C ALA A 414 -8.38 -21.47 7.71
N ARG A 415 -9.54 -22.07 7.97
CA ARG A 415 -10.04 -23.25 7.26
C ARG A 415 -10.49 -22.87 5.86
#